data_32590ac1a34a06930819737f43b964e9
#
_entry.id   32590ac1a34a06930819737f43b964e9
#
_cell.length_a   1.000
_cell.length_b   1.000
_cell.length_c   1.000
_cell.angle_alpha   90.00
_cell.angle_beta   90.00
_cell.angle_gamma   90.00
#
_symmetry.space_group_name_H-M   'P 1'
#
loop_
_entity.id
_entity.type
_entity.pdbx_description
1 polymer ?
#
loop_
_entity_poly.entity_id
_entity_poly.type
_entity_poly.pdbx_seq_one_letter_code
_entity_poly.pdbx_strand_id
1 'polypeptide(L)'
;MDKAASAGHSNRCRIVVDTCCDFSPEVAANLDVDILGFPFIIDGEERTDDIWSSMSPKEFYDRMRAGARMSTSAVSLGRYIEFFTECAKEGTPTVYLCFTSALSSSYNSACQAADVVRAEYPNFELYVVDNALPCATGALLALEAVRQRSAGLTAKQLVDWANEAKTYVHGYFTLESFDALAAGGRIPPAAAQLTAKLDVKPELSYDLAGSLSLIGVNRGRKKALKSILKSFRENYVPDRTMPIAIMTADAEKDGDWLEAAIRKEEGCADVTIIRGSVGPTIGSHVGPGMVGCAFWGKNRADKASLSDRIARRVRGQ
;
A
#
# COMPACT_ATOMS: atom_id res chain seq x y z
N MET A 1 28.74 -18.88 35.44
CA MET A 1 29.24 -17.76 34.66
C MET A 1 28.84 -18.02 33.23
N ASP A 2 27.95 -17.39 32.52
CA ASP A 2 27.06 -16.26 32.77
C ASP A 2 25.71 -16.55 32.12
N LYS A 3 24.62 -16.44 32.91
CA LYS A 3 23.25 -16.38 32.42
C LYS A 3 22.88 -14.89 32.35
N ALA A 4 23.20 -14.24 31.25
CA ALA A 4 22.81 -12.86 31.02
C ALA A 4 22.65 -12.58 29.50
N ALA A 5 21.70 -13.26 28.87
CA ALA A 5 21.23 -12.89 27.50
C ALA A 5 19.87 -13.55 27.20
N SER A 6 18.81 -13.24 27.98
CA SER A 6 17.46 -13.65 27.63
C SER A 6 16.35 -12.76 28.19
N ALA A 7 16.65 -11.48 28.47
CA ALA A 7 15.67 -10.56 29.05
C ALA A 7 15.14 -9.48 28.07
N GLY A 8 15.29 -9.65 26.73
CA GLY A 8 14.95 -8.63 25.75
C GLY A 8 13.84 -8.98 24.75
N HIS A 9 13.20 -10.16 24.81
CA HIS A 9 12.29 -10.62 23.75
C HIS A 9 10.81 -10.73 24.13
N SER A 10 10.39 -10.36 25.34
CA SER A 10 9.02 -10.66 25.81
C SER A 10 7.93 -9.68 25.36
N ASN A 11 8.25 -8.60 24.63
CA ASN A 11 7.24 -7.63 24.15
C ASN A 11 7.28 -7.35 22.64
N ARG A 12 8.08 -8.08 21.87
CA ARG A 12 8.21 -7.82 20.44
C ARG A 12 7.14 -8.58 19.64
N CYS A 13 6.22 -7.85 19.00
CA CYS A 13 5.25 -8.48 18.09
C CYS A 13 5.84 -8.70 16.68
N ARG A 14 5.32 -9.71 15.99
CA ARG A 14 5.50 -9.92 14.57
C ARG A 14 4.66 -8.90 13.78
N ILE A 15 5.23 -8.28 12.78
CA ILE A 15 4.50 -7.47 11.80
C ILE A 15 4.43 -8.26 10.50
N VAL A 16 3.24 -8.42 9.97
CA VAL A 16 2.98 -9.00 8.65
C VAL A 16 2.44 -7.92 7.74
N VAL A 17 2.90 -7.90 6.52
CA VAL A 17 2.39 -7.07 5.41
C VAL A 17 2.16 -7.94 4.20
N ASP A 18 1.65 -7.39 3.12
CA ASP A 18 1.53 -8.10 1.85
C ASP A 18 2.31 -7.39 0.73
N THR A 19 2.48 -8.09 -0.39
CA THR A 19 3.24 -7.56 -1.53
C THR A 19 2.61 -6.34 -2.18
N CYS A 20 1.33 -6.02 -1.88
CA CYS A 20 0.69 -4.76 -2.31
C CYS A 20 1.26 -3.51 -1.63
N CYS A 21 2.25 -3.64 -0.74
CA CYS A 21 3.09 -2.53 -0.29
C CYS A 21 4.11 -2.11 -1.36
N ASP A 22 4.35 -2.93 -2.38
CA ASP A 22 5.28 -2.66 -3.48
C ASP A 22 6.70 -2.27 -3.01
N PHE A 23 7.22 -2.96 -1.99
CA PHE A 23 8.60 -2.78 -1.56
C PHE A 23 9.57 -3.15 -2.69
N SER A 24 10.68 -2.42 -2.78
CA SER A 24 11.80 -2.94 -3.58
C SER A 24 12.40 -4.18 -2.90
N PRO A 25 13.04 -5.08 -3.67
CA PRO A 25 13.72 -6.25 -3.09
C PRO A 25 14.72 -5.88 -1.99
N GLU A 26 15.42 -4.76 -2.16
CA GLU A 26 16.39 -4.25 -1.18
C GLU A 26 15.72 -3.83 0.13
N VAL A 27 14.62 -3.08 0.05
CA VAL A 27 13.85 -2.67 1.25
C VAL A 27 13.25 -3.88 1.93
N ALA A 28 12.64 -4.79 1.18
CA ALA A 28 12.03 -6.00 1.71
C ALA A 28 13.04 -6.90 2.46
N ALA A 29 14.25 -7.06 1.90
CA ALA A 29 15.30 -7.90 2.51
C ALA A 29 15.84 -7.33 3.83
N ASN A 30 15.74 -6.02 4.05
CA ASN A 30 16.25 -5.35 5.25
C ASN A 30 15.17 -4.96 6.26
N LEU A 31 13.90 -5.18 5.92
CA LEU A 31 12.77 -4.85 6.79
C LEU A 31 12.40 -6.06 7.65
N ASP A 32 12.33 -5.87 8.96
CA ASP A 32 11.95 -6.91 9.92
C ASP A 32 10.42 -7.09 9.96
N VAL A 33 9.88 -7.64 8.89
CA VAL A 33 8.47 -8.00 8.69
C VAL A 33 8.35 -9.30 7.90
N ASP A 34 7.23 -10.00 8.05
CA ASP A 34 6.87 -11.08 7.14
C ASP A 34 6.03 -10.52 5.99
N ILE A 35 6.28 -10.96 4.77
CA ILE A 35 5.59 -10.47 3.57
C ILE A 35 4.78 -11.60 2.95
N LEU A 36 3.46 -11.42 2.89
CA LEU A 36 2.54 -12.36 2.25
C LEU A 36 2.40 -12.04 0.77
N GLY A 37 2.79 -12.97 -0.10
CA GLY A 37 2.66 -12.83 -1.55
C GLY A 37 1.20 -12.90 -2.00
N PHE A 38 0.73 -11.90 -2.76
CA PHE A 38 -0.58 -11.92 -3.39
C PHE A 38 -0.53 -12.63 -4.73
N PRO A 39 -1.62 -13.32 -5.13
CA PRO A 39 -1.69 -13.98 -6.42
C PRO A 39 -2.00 -12.97 -7.55
N PHE A 40 -1.34 -13.15 -8.70
CA PHE A 40 -1.64 -12.48 -9.95
C PHE A 40 -1.64 -13.49 -11.10
N ILE A 41 -2.27 -13.15 -12.21
CA ILE A 41 -2.52 -14.07 -13.32
C ILE A 41 -2.05 -13.42 -14.61
N ILE A 42 -1.22 -14.12 -15.38
CA ILE A 42 -0.79 -13.72 -16.73
C ILE A 42 -1.27 -14.77 -17.71
N ASP A 43 -2.11 -14.41 -18.66
CA ASP A 43 -2.65 -15.28 -19.71
C ASP A 43 -3.29 -16.58 -19.17
N GLY A 44 -3.89 -16.52 -17.97
CA GLY A 44 -4.54 -17.63 -17.28
C GLY A 44 -3.62 -18.45 -16.38
N GLU A 45 -2.33 -18.16 -16.33
CA GLU A 45 -1.38 -18.80 -15.41
C GLU A 45 -1.31 -17.98 -14.12
N GLU A 46 -1.71 -18.59 -13.00
CA GLU A 46 -1.60 -17.97 -11.68
C GLU A 46 -0.16 -18.04 -11.16
N ARG A 47 0.32 -16.93 -10.61
CA ARG A 47 1.63 -16.75 -9.99
C ARG A 47 1.48 -16.04 -8.66
N THR A 48 2.47 -16.15 -7.79
CA THR A 48 2.56 -15.37 -6.56
C THR A 48 3.49 -14.19 -6.79
N ASP A 49 3.07 -13.01 -6.35
CA ASP A 49 3.92 -11.83 -6.30
C ASP A 49 5.05 -12.08 -5.28
N ASP A 50 6.26 -12.12 -5.76
CA ASP A 50 7.48 -12.46 -5.02
C ASP A 50 8.48 -11.29 -4.96
N ILE A 51 7.94 -10.06 -5.04
CA ILE A 51 8.75 -8.83 -5.00
C ILE A 51 9.81 -8.83 -6.11
N TRP A 52 9.38 -9.12 -7.34
CA TRP A 52 10.21 -9.12 -8.54
C TRP A 52 11.36 -10.16 -8.56
N SER A 53 11.30 -11.21 -7.73
CA SER A 53 12.35 -12.24 -7.70
C SER A 53 12.33 -13.13 -8.93
N SER A 54 11.15 -13.49 -9.46
CA SER A 54 10.99 -14.39 -10.62
C SER A 54 10.81 -13.67 -11.95
N MET A 55 10.47 -12.39 -11.94
CA MET A 55 10.23 -11.59 -13.15
C MET A 55 10.63 -10.13 -12.91
N SER A 56 11.27 -9.48 -13.87
CA SER A 56 11.60 -8.07 -13.75
C SER A 56 10.37 -7.16 -13.99
N PRO A 57 10.32 -5.95 -13.40
CA PRO A 57 9.27 -4.97 -13.69
C PRO A 57 9.13 -4.70 -15.19
N LYS A 58 10.26 -4.54 -15.87
CA LYS A 58 10.28 -4.28 -17.31
C LYS A 58 9.63 -5.41 -18.09
N GLU A 59 9.96 -6.67 -17.80
CA GLU A 59 9.39 -7.83 -18.48
C GLU A 59 7.86 -7.88 -18.28
N PHE A 60 7.38 -7.63 -17.05
CA PHE A 60 5.96 -7.62 -16.72
C PHE A 60 5.21 -6.56 -17.55
N TYR A 61 5.68 -5.32 -17.54
CA TYR A 61 5.01 -4.22 -18.24
C TYR A 61 5.16 -4.32 -19.76
N ASP A 62 6.24 -4.90 -20.28
CA ASP A 62 6.39 -5.18 -21.71
C ASP A 62 5.37 -6.24 -22.18
N ARG A 63 5.12 -7.29 -21.38
CA ARG A 63 4.05 -8.27 -21.67
C ARG A 63 2.67 -7.61 -21.69
N MET A 64 2.38 -6.69 -20.75
CA MET A 64 1.13 -5.92 -20.77
C MET A 64 0.98 -5.09 -22.05
N ARG A 65 2.04 -4.39 -22.49
CA ARG A 65 2.03 -3.62 -23.74
C ARG A 65 1.86 -4.51 -24.98
N ALA A 66 2.37 -5.73 -24.91
CA ALA A 66 2.20 -6.73 -25.96
C ALA A 66 0.79 -7.37 -26.00
N GLY A 67 -0.09 -6.99 -25.04
CA GLY A 67 -1.47 -7.44 -24.99
C GLY A 67 -1.72 -8.68 -24.12
N ALA A 68 -0.76 -9.08 -23.29
CA ALA A 68 -0.98 -10.15 -22.31
C ALA A 68 -2.12 -9.79 -21.36
N ARG A 69 -2.96 -10.76 -21.03
CA ARG A 69 -4.12 -10.56 -20.13
C ARG A 69 -3.65 -10.68 -18.70
N MET A 70 -3.74 -9.56 -17.98
CA MET A 70 -3.44 -9.50 -16.56
C MET A 70 -4.71 -9.49 -15.73
N SER A 71 -4.70 -10.24 -14.65
CA SER A 71 -5.75 -10.19 -13.62
C SER A 71 -5.18 -10.59 -12.25
N THR A 72 -5.98 -10.49 -11.21
CA THR A 72 -5.58 -10.88 -9.85
C THR A 72 -6.69 -11.68 -9.21
N SER A 73 -6.34 -12.52 -8.25
CA SER A 73 -7.28 -13.15 -7.34
C SER A 73 -7.00 -12.69 -5.90
N ALA A 74 -7.98 -12.81 -5.02
CA ALA A 74 -7.76 -12.61 -3.59
C ALA A 74 -6.95 -13.77 -3.02
N VAL A 75 -6.16 -13.51 -1.97
CA VAL A 75 -5.54 -14.58 -1.19
C VAL A 75 -6.64 -15.44 -0.58
N SER A 76 -6.54 -16.76 -0.77
CA SER A 76 -7.57 -17.69 -0.32
C SER A 76 -7.64 -17.80 1.20
N LEU A 77 -8.83 -18.15 1.71
CA LEU A 77 -9.05 -18.42 3.13
C LEU A 77 -8.07 -19.48 3.65
N GLY A 78 -7.89 -20.58 2.89
CA GLY A 78 -6.98 -21.67 3.27
C GLY A 78 -5.54 -21.22 3.44
N ARG A 79 -5.05 -20.36 2.54
CA ARG A 79 -3.68 -19.83 2.65
C ARG A 79 -3.49 -18.93 3.87
N TYR A 80 -4.49 -18.14 4.22
CA TYR A 80 -4.45 -17.35 5.46
C TYR A 80 -4.50 -18.22 6.71
N ILE A 81 -5.35 -19.28 6.72
CA ILE A 81 -5.40 -20.22 7.86
C ILE A 81 -4.04 -20.89 8.03
N GLU A 82 -3.44 -21.40 6.96
CA GLU A 82 -2.11 -22.02 7.01
C GLU A 82 -1.07 -21.05 7.58
N PHE A 83 -0.99 -19.85 7.02
CA PHE A 83 -0.02 -18.84 7.46
C PHE A 83 -0.21 -18.41 8.93
N PHE A 84 -1.45 -18.12 9.34
CA PHE A 84 -1.72 -17.71 10.72
C PHE A 84 -1.58 -18.85 11.72
N THR A 85 -1.82 -20.10 11.30
CA THR A 85 -1.56 -21.29 12.12
C THR A 85 -0.06 -21.44 12.41
N GLU A 86 0.81 -21.22 11.43
CA GLU A 86 2.26 -21.22 11.67
C GLU A 86 2.67 -20.08 12.63
N CYS A 87 2.12 -18.88 12.46
CA CYS A 87 2.33 -17.80 13.42
C CYS A 87 1.87 -18.17 14.86
N ALA A 88 0.73 -18.85 14.98
CA ALA A 88 0.18 -19.25 16.27
C ALA A 88 1.04 -20.32 16.96
N LYS A 89 1.60 -21.28 16.21
CA LYS A 89 2.54 -22.29 16.73
C LYS A 89 3.81 -21.67 17.31
N GLU A 90 4.29 -20.57 16.72
CA GLU A 90 5.43 -19.84 17.23
C GLU A 90 5.08 -18.96 18.45
N GLY A 91 3.79 -18.60 18.62
CA GLY A 91 3.26 -17.90 19.79
C GLY A 91 3.63 -16.42 19.92
N THR A 92 4.30 -15.83 18.92
CA THR A 92 4.64 -14.41 18.92
C THR A 92 3.42 -13.57 18.54
N PRO A 93 2.97 -12.60 19.37
CA PRO A 93 1.85 -11.71 19.02
C PRO A 93 2.02 -11.15 17.61
N THR A 94 0.98 -11.23 16.79
CA THR A 94 1.08 -10.94 15.36
C THR A 94 0.10 -9.84 14.95
N VAL A 95 0.59 -8.83 14.23
CA VAL A 95 -0.18 -7.74 13.63
C VAL A 95 0.00 -7.80 12.12
N TYR A 96 -1.08 -8.08 11.41
CA TYR A 96 -1.12 -8.04 9.95
C TYR A 96 -1.70 -6.70 9.48
N LEU A 97 -0.87 -5.86 8.87
CA LEU A 97 -1.29 -4.64 8.17
C LEU A 97 -1.73 -5.03 6.77
N CYS A 98 -2.99 -5.42 6.64
CA CYS A 98 -3.56 -6.00 5.43
C CYS A 98 -3.87 -4.92 4.40
N PHE A 99 -3.69 -5.25 3.12
CA PHE A 99 -4.14 -4.44 1.99
C PHE A 99 -5.61 -4.04 2.12
N THR A 100 -5.94 -2.84 1.65
CA THR A 100 -7.27 -2.21 1.80
C THR A 100 -8.44 -3.12 1.41
N SER A 101 -9.42 -3.21 2.30
CA SER A 101 -10.68 -3.95 2.07
C SER A 101 -11.52 -3.35 0.94
N ALA A 102 -11.32 -2.09 0.61
CA ALA A 102 -12.04 -1.38 -0.44
C ALA A 102 -11.67 -1.86 -1.86
N LEU A 103 -10.48 -2.45 -2.04
CA LEU A 103 -9.97 -2.88 -3.35
C LEU A 103 -9.81 -4.40 -3.48
N SER A 104 -9.85 -5.14 -2.37
CA SER A 104 -9.69 -6.61 -2.38
C SER A 104 -10.50 -7.27 -1.27
N SER A 105 -11.06 -8.45 -1.55
CA SER A 105 -11.70 -9.30 -0.54
C SER A 105 -10.69 -10.03 0.37
N SER A 106 -9.39 -9.89 0.15
CA SER A 106 -8.33 -10.51 0.94
C SER A 106 -8.42 -10.17 2.42
N TYR A 107 -8.77 -8.92 2.77
CA TYR A 107 -9.00 -8.51 4.15
C TYR A 107 -10.10 -9.34 4.84
N ASN A 108 -11.25 -9.53 4.16
CA ASN A 108 -12.34 -10.33 4.71
C ASN A 108 -11.92 -11.81 4.90
N SER A 109 -11.18 -12.37 3.94
CA SER A 109 -10.63 -13.73 4.05
C SER A 109 -9.62 -13.84 5.21
N ALA A 110 -8.78 -12.84 5.40
CA ALA A 110 -7.83 -12.78 6.51
C ALA A 110 -8.55 -12.70 7.88
N CYS A 111 -9.61 -11.89 8.00
CA CYS A 111 -10.42 -11.82 9.21
C CYS A 111 -11.07 -13.17 9.54
N GLN A 112 -11.69 -13.82 8.56
CA GLN A 112 -12.29 -15.15 8.75
C GLN A 112 -11.22 -16.20 9.15
N ALA A 113 -10.05 -16.19 8.53
CA ALA A 113 -8.95 -17.07 8.90
C ALA A 113 -8.46 -16.80 10.33
N ALA A 114 -8.37 -15.54 10.72
CA ALA A 114 -7.98 -15.16 12.08
C ALA A 114 -8.98 -15.69 13.12
N ASP A 115 -10.29 -15.67 12.81
CA ASP A 115 -11.31 -16.20 13.72
C ASP A 115 -11.19 -17.74 13.87
N VAL A 116 -10.92 -18.46 12.76
CA VAL A 116 -10.66 -19.91 12.80
C VAL A 116 -9.44 -20.22 13.65
N VAL A 117 -8.33 -19.50 13.44
CA VAL A 117 -7.08 -19.75 14.18
C VAL A 117 -7.21 -19.37 15.65
N ARG A 118 -7.90 -18.28 15.99
CA ARG A 118 -8.16 -17.90 17.39
C ARG A 118 -9.02 -18.94 18.13
N ALA A 119 -9.95 -19.62 17.45
CA ALA A 119 -10.73 -20.68 18.05
C ALA A 119 -9.89 -21.90 18.43
N GLU A 120 -8.85 -22.22 17.63
CA GLU A 120 -7.91 -23.31 17.88
C GLU A 120 -6.80 -22.90 18.85
N TYR A 121 -6.36 -21.64 18.79
CA TYR A 121 -5.26 -21.08 19.60
C TYR A 121 -5.75 -19.87 20.43
N PRO A 122 -6.59 -20.06 21.48
CA PRO A 122 -7.31 -18.97 22.16
C PRO A 122 -6.41 -17.98 22.91
N ASN A 123 -5.15 -18.34 23.17
CA ASN A 123 -4.16 -17.46 23.81
C ASN A 123 -3.25 -16.74 22.81
N PHE A 124 -3.43 -16.97 21.52
CA PHE A 124 -2.63 -16.32 20.50
C PHE A 124 -3.17 -14.94 20.14
N GLU A 125 -2.34 -13.92 20.32
CA GLU A 125 -2.68 -12.55 19.94
C GLU A 125 -2.47 -12.36 18.45
N LEU A 126 -3.56 -12.36 17.67
CA LEU A 126 -3.57 -12.11 16.23
C LEU A 126 -4.49 -10.93 15.91
N TYR A 127 -3.95 -9.93 15.25
CA TYR A 127 -4.69 -8.74 14.81
C TYR A 127 -4.59 -8.58 13.30
N VAL A 128 -5.73 -8.40 12.63
CA VAL A 128 -5.81 -8.04 11.21
C VAL A 128 -6.30 -6.60 11.12
N VAL A 129 -5.47 -5.72 10.58
CA VAL A 129 -5.74 -4.28 10.45
C VAL A 129 -5.98 -3.97 8.98
N ASP A 130 -7.14 -3.41 8.64
CA ASP A 130 -7.35 -2.79 7.34
C ASP A 130 -6.52 -1.51 7.27
N ASN A 131 -5.42 -1.54 6.52
CA ASN A 131 -4.54 -0.39 6.44
C ASN A 131 -5.14 0.76 5.62
N ALA A 132 -6.15 0.50 4.77
CA ALA A 132 -6.78 1.47 3.87
C ALA A 132 -5.78 2.24 2.96
N LEU A 133 -4.58 1.70 2.77
CA LEU A 133 -3.43 2.34 2.12
C LEU A 133 -2.79 1.36 1.14
N PRO A 134 -3.07 1.45 -0.17
CA PRO A 134 -2.42 0.60 -1.17
C PRO A 134 -1.05 1.13 -1.60
N CYS A 135 -0.23 0.25 -2.19
CA CYS A 135 1.07 0.58 -2.77
C CYS A 135 2.03 1.25 -1.77
N ALA A 136 2.78 2.22 -2.20
CA ALA A 136 3.74 2.96 -1.37
C ALA A 136 3.15 3.59 -0.11
N THR A 137 1.84 3.88 -0.06
CA THR A 137 1.21 4.38 1.16
C THR A 137 1.20 3.33 2.26
N GLY A 138 0.90 2.07 1.92
CA GLY A 138 1.03 0.92 2.81
C GLY A 138 2.48 0.66 3.22
N ALA A 139 3.43 0.82 2.28
CA ALA A 139 4.85 0.72 2.57
C ALA A 139 5.31 1.72 3.63
N LEU A 140 4.92 3.00 3.50
CA LEU A 140 5.28 4.04 4.48
C LEU A 140 4.71 3.75 5.87
N LEU A 141 3.46 3.26 5.94
CA LEU A 141 2.85 2.85 7.20
C LEU A 141 3.63 1.68 7.83
N ALA A 142 4.00 0.67 7.03
CA ALA A 142 4.73 -0.50 7.49
C ALA A 142 6.15 -0.16 7.99
N LEU A 143 6.87 0.69 7.27
CA LEU A 143 8.20 1.17 7.68
C LEU A 143 8.13 1.85 9.06
N GLU A 144 7.16 2.73 9.24
CA GLU A 144 6.98 3.42 10.52
C GLU A 144 6.45 2.49 11.62
N ALA A 145 5.61 1.50 11.29
CA ALA A 145 5.17 0.47 12.23
C ALA A 145 6.35 -0.33 12.81
N VAL A 146 7.34 -0.68 11.97
CA VAL A 146 8.58 -1.33 12.43
C VAL A 146 9.36 -0.44 13.40
N ARG A 147 9.46 0.87 13.10
CA ARG A 147 10.12 1.83 13.99
C ARG A 147 9.37 1.96 15.33
N GLN A 148 8.04 2.04 15.30
CA GLN A 148 7.20 2.14 16.50
C GLN A 148 7.27 0.87 17.35
N ARG A 149 7.26 -0.30 16.73
CA ARG A 149 7.53 -1.57 17.44
C ARG A 149 8.90 -1.55 18.11
N SER A 150 9.92 -1.08 17.39
CA SER A 150 11.29 -0.97 17.92
C SER A 150 11.39 0.06 19.07
N ALA A 151 10.52 1.07 19.06
CA ALA A 151 10.36 2.03 20.16
C ALA A 151 9.57 1.47 21.36
N GLY A 152 9.05 0.23 21.29
CA GLY A 152 8.46 -0.48 22.41
C GLY A 152 6.95 -0.62 22.40
N LEU A 153 6.25 -0.29 21.31
CA LEU A 153 4.80 -0.55 21.23
C LEU A 153 4.52 -2.06 21.25
N THR A 154 3.56 -2.45 22.08
CA THR A 154 2.98 -3.82 22.08
C THR A 154 2.13 -4.03 20.81
N ALA A 155 1.76 -5.29 20.52
CA ALA A 155 0.90 -5.61 19.39
C ALA A 155 -0.40 -4.78 19.40
N LYS A 156 -1.10 -4.72 20.54
CA LYS A 156 -2.32 -3.94 20.66
C LYS A 156 -2.10 -2.44 20.46
N GLN A 157 -1.04 -1.88 21.05
CA GLN A 157 -0.73 -0.45 20.87
C GLN A 157 -0.35 -0.14 19.42
N LEU A 158 0.31 -1.08 18.71
CA LEU A 158 0.63 -0.95 17.31
C LEU A 158 -0.63 -0.94 16.44
N VAL A 159 -1.64 -1.76 16.77
CA VAL A 159 -2.95 -1.72 16.10
C VAL A 159 -3.64 -0.37 16.28
N ASP A 160 -3.70 0.12 17.51
CA ASP A 160 -4.32 1.41 17.82
C ASP A 160 -3.58 2.56 17.10
N TRP A 161 -2.24 2.54 17.12
CA TRP A 161 -1.39 3.47 16.40
C TRP A 161 -1.62 3.40 14.88
N ALA A 162 -1.63 2.22 14.26
CA ALA A 162 -1.80 2.07 12.82
C ALA A 162 -3.17 2.59 12.35
N ASN A 163 -4.22 2.36 13.13
CA ASN A 163 -5.56 2.86 12.83
C ASN A 163 -5.67 4.39 12.83
N GLU A 164 -4.90 5.08 13.65
CA GLU A 164 -4.81 6.53 13.63
C GLU A 164 -3.82 7.00 12.55
N ALA A 165 -2.62 6.44 12.52
CA ALA A 165 -1.52 6.85 11.66
C ALA A 165 -1.84 6.80 10.16
N LYS A 166 -2.63 5.80 9.72
CA LYS A 166 -3.07 5.69 8.32
C LYS A 166 -3.81 6.92 7.80
N THR A 167 -4.39 7.74 8.67
CA THR A 167 -5.08 8.97 8.27
C THR A 167 -4.13 10.10 7.90
N TYR A 168 -2.85 9.99 8.23
CA TYR A 168 -1.81 10.98 7.92
C TYR A 168 -0.98 10.62 6.69
N VAL A 169 -1.16 9.42 6.12
CA VAL A 169 -0.43 9.00 4.92
C VAL A 169 -1.21 9.37 3.67
N HIS A 170 -0.57 10.09 2.76
CA HIS A 170 -1.13 10.55 1.49
C HIS A 170 -0.52 9.80 0.32
N GLY A 171 -1.32 9.56 -0.72
CA GLY A 171 -0.87 9.04 -2.00
C GLY A 171 -1.56 9.76 -3.14
N TYR A 172 -0.78 10.25 -4.10
CA TYR A 172 -1.27 10.90 -5.32
C TYR A 172 -0.58 10.29 -6.53
N PHE A 173 -1.35 9.91 -7.52
CA PHE A 173 -0.81 9.24 -8.71
C PHE A 173 -1.62 9.57 -9.96
N THR A 174 -1.01 9.36 -11.12
CA THR A 174 -1.64 9.45 -12.42
C THR A 174 -1.41 8.19 -13.23
N LEU A 175 -2.33 7.89 -14.13
CA LEU A 175 -2.31 6.74 -15.03
C LEU A 175 -2.19 7.19 -16.49
N GLU A 176 -1.82 6.27 -17.36
CA GLU A 176 -1.92 6.48 -18.80
C GLU A 176 -3.38 6.50 -19.26
N SER A 177 -4.19 5.55 -18.75
CA SER A 177 -5.64 5.47 -18.97
C SER A 177 -6.33 4.76 -17.80
N PHE A 178 -7.65 4.69 -17.83
CA PHE A 178 -8.46 3.91 -16.89
C PHE A 178 -8.71 2.46 -17.33
N ASP A 179 -8.20 2.03 -18.48
CA ASP A 179 -8.58 0.75 -19.08
C ASP A 179 -8.27 -0.44 -18.17
N ALA A 180 -7.07 -0.48 -17.58
CA ALA A 180 -6.68 -1.56 -16.67
C ALA A 180 -7.53 -1.58 -15.38
N LEU A 181 -7.82 -0.40 -14.79
CA LEU A 181 -8.68 -0.30 -13.59
C LEU A 181 -10.12 -0.75 -13.87
N ALA A 182 -10.65 -0.40 -15.05
CA ALA A 182 -12.00 -0.80 -15.46
C ALA A 182 -12.06 -2.30 -15.77
N ALA A 183 -11.07 -2.83 -16.49
CA ALA A 183 -10.95 -4.26 -16.76
C ALA A 183 -10.85 -5.09 -15.48
N GLY A 184 -10.11 -4.58 -14.50
CA GLY A 184 -9.96 -5.17 -13.16
C GLY A 184 -11.15 -4.95 -12.24
N GLY A 185 -12.15 -4.14 -12.62
CA GLY A 185 -13.34 -3.87 -11.81
C GLY A 185 -13.10 -3.00 -10.57
N ARG A 186 -12.00 -2.23 -10.49
CA ARG A 186 -11.68 -1.33 -9.36
C ARG A 186 -12.21 0.07 -9.58
N ILE A 187 -12.71 0.36 -10.77
CA ILE A 187 -13.58 1.51 -11.08
C ILE A 187 -14.75 1.06 -11.94
N PRO A 188 -15.88 1.81 -11.94
CA PRO A 188 -16.98 1.53 -12.85
C PRO A 188 -16.53 1.61 -14.33
N PRO A 189 -16.99 0.72 -15.22
CA PRO A 189 -16.62 0.74 -16.64
C PRO A 189 -16.90 2.09 -17.34
N ALA A 190 -17.94 2.81 -16.92
CA ALA A 190 -18.27 4.13 -17.44
C ALA A 190 -17.15 5.18 -17.18
N ALA A 191 -16.35 5.00 -16.13
CA ALA A 191 -15.24 5.90 -15.83
C ALA A 191 -14.10 5.78 -16.87
N ALA A 192 -13.91 4.61 -17.50
CA ALA A 192 -12.92 4.43 -18.55
C ALA A 192 -13.17 5.34 -19.78
N GLN A 193 -14.44 5.65 -20.06
CA GLN A 193 -14.81 6.54 -21.16
C GLN A 193 -14.32 7.98 -20.98
N LEU A 194 -14.03 8.40 -19.74
CA LEU A 194 -13.51 9.74 -19.45
C LEU A 194 -12.09 9.94 -19.98
N THR A 195 -11.26 8.88 -19.98
CA THR A 195 -9.86 8.95 -20.46
C THR A 195 -9.70 8.53 -21.92
N ALA A 196 -10.72 7.90 -22.52
CA ALA A 196 -10.69 7.47 -23.92
C ALA A 196 -10.66 8.64 -24.92
N LYS A 197 -10.85 9.89 -24.46
CA LYS A 197 -10.86 11.09 -25.30
C LYS A 197 -9.63 11.97 -25.02
N LEU A 198 -8.81 12.19 -26.06
CA LEU A 198 -7.89 13.33 -26.19
C LEU A 198 -6.85 13.54 -25.07
N ASP A 199 -5.94 12.58 -24.88
CA ASP A 199 -4.75 12.74 -24.01
C ASP A 199 -5.10 13.22 -22.57
N VAL A 200 -6.21 12.70 -22.06
CA VAL A 200 -6.67 12.97 -20.70
C VAL A 200 -5.99 12.03 -19.72
N LYS A 201 -5.32 12.59 -18.73
CA LYS A 201 -4.64 11.87 -17.66
C LYS A 201 -5.36 12.11 -16.32
N PRO A 202 -5.86 11.06 -15.65
CA PRO A 202 -6.51 11.23 -14.35
C PRO A 202 -5.47 11.52 -13.25
N GLU A 203 -5.87 12.28 -12.25
CA GLU A 203 -5.20 12.35 -10.97
C GLU A 203 -6.05 11.63 -9.94
N LEU A 204 -5.46 10.68 -9.26
CA LEU A 204 -6.11 9.79 -8.32
C LEU A 204 -5.47 9.90 -6.94
N SER A 205 -6.27 9.62 -5.93
CA SER A 205 -5.88 9.44 -4.54
C SER A 205 -6.75 8.34 -3.93
N TYR A 206 -6.71 8.19 -2.62
CA TYR A 206 -7.53 7.26 -1.86
C TYR A 206 -8.38 8.03 -0.85
N ASP A 207 -9.62 7.61 -0.63
CA ASP A 207 -10.43 8.09 0.49
C ASP A 207 -9.97 7.44 1.81
N LEU A 208 -10.67 7.74 2.90
CA LEU A 208 -10.29 7.20 4.22
C LEU A 208 -10.64 5.72 4.39
N ALA A 209 -11.50 5.18 3.55
CA ALA A 209 -11.78 3.76 3.49
C ALA A 209 -10.80 3.00 2.59
N GLY A 210 -9.89 3.70 1.88
CA GLY A 210 -8.94 3.11 0.96
C GLY A 210 -9.47 2.87 -0.45
N SER A 211 -10.65 3.43 -0.79
CA SER A 211 -11.20 3.38 -2.14
C SER A 211 -10.51 4.41 -3.04
N LEU A 212 -10.44 4.11 -4.34
CA LEU A 212 -9.91 5.06 -5.33
C LEU A 212 -10.80 6.29 -5.45
N SER A 213 -10.18 7.47 -5.43
CA SER A 213 -10.84 8.77 -5.59
C SER A 213 -10.24 9.53 -6.76
N LEU A 214 -11.06 9.86 -7.75
CA LEU A 214 -10.68 10.78 -8.82
C LEU A 214 -10.70 12.21 -8.27
N ILE A 215 -9.55 12.85 -8.18
CA ILE A 215 -9.41 14.20 -7.61
C ILE A 215 -9.13 15.25 -8.68
N GLY A 216 -8.74 14.84 -9.87
CA GLY A 216 -8.50 15.74 -10.98
C GLY A 216 -8.42 15.04 -12.33
N VAL A 217 -8.55 15.82 -13.36
CA VAL A 217 -8.39 15.39 -14.77
C VAL A 217 -7.51 16.39 -15.48
N ASN A 218 -6.42 15.93 -16.08
CA ASN A 218 -5.40 16.76 -16.68
C ASN A 218 -5.30 16.46 -18.19
N ARG A 219 -5.05 17.48 -19.00
CA ARG A 219 -4.74 17.28 -20.41
C ARG A 219 -3.24 17.23 -20.60
N GLY A 220 -2.75 16.06 -20.95
CA GLY A 220 -1.35 15.78 -21.20
C GLY A 220 -0.54 15.45 -19.93
N ARG A 221 0.47 14.61 -20.10
CA ARG A 221 1.30 14.02 -19.04
C ARG A 221 1.95 15.07 -18.15
N LYS A 222 2.54 16.13 -18.74
CA LYS A 222 3.23 17.18 -17.98
C LYS A 222 2.30 17.92 -17.00
N LYS A 223 1.02 18.11 -17.36
CA LYS A 223 0.05 18.75 -16.47
C LYS A 223 -0.35 17.80 -15.34
N ALA A 224 -0.50 16.51 -15.62
CA ALA A 224 -0.79 15.52 -14.59
C ALA A 224 0.32 15.44 -13.53
N LEU A 225 1.59 15.42 -13.94
CA LEU A 225 2.73 15.46 -13.02
C LEU A 225 2.74 16.74 -12.16
N LYS A 226 2.47 17.90 -12.77
CA LYS A 226 2.37 19.17 -12.02
C LYS A 226 1.19 19.18 -11.04
N SER A 227 0.10 18.50 -11.37
CA SER A 227 -1.06 18.37 -10.48
C SER A 227 -0.71 17.54 -9.25
N ILE A 228 -0.02 16.40 -9.42
CA ILE A 228 0.51 15.58 -8.31
C ILE A 228 1.40 16.43 -7.39
N LEU A 229 2.34 17.20 -7.98
CA LEU A 229 3.22 18.09 -7.20
C LEU A 229 2.43 19.16 -6.44
N LYS A 230 1.35 19.68 -7.01
CA LYS A 230 0.45 20.62 -6.33
C LYS A 230 -0.23 19.95 -5.14
N SER A 231 -0.79 18.76 -5.32
CA SER A 231 -1.42 17.99 -4.25
C SER A 231 -0.42 17.63 -3.13
N PHE A 232 0.83 17.34 -3.51
CA PHE A 232 1.93 17.19 -2.56
C PHE A 232 2.13 18.46 -1.72
N ARG A 233 2.36 19.62 -2.33
CA ARG A 233 2.57 20.90 -1.65
C ARG A 233 1.45 21.28 -0.67
N GLU A 234 0.21 21.00 -1.04
CA GLU A 234 -0.96 21.36 -0.24
C GLU A 234 -1.08 20.51 1.04
N ASN A 235 -0.52 19.31 1.03
CA ASN A 235 -0.76 18.32 2.08
C ASN A 235 0.50 17.88 2.82
N TYR A 236 1.69 18.05 2.26
CA TYR A 236 2.94 17.66 2.90
C TYR A 236 3.18 18.47 4.18
N VAL A 237 3.67 17.79 5.20
CA VAL A 237 4.18 18.39 6.44
C VAL A 237 5.66 18.04 6.51
N PRO A 238 6.56 19.02 6.45
CA PRO A 238 8.00 18.76 6.47
C PRO A 238 8.43 18.04 7.74
N ASP A 239 8.88 16.80 7.56
CA ASP A 239 9.52 15.97 8.59
C ASP A 239 10.64 15.16 7.93
N ARG A 240 11.89 15.48 8.26
CA ARG A 240 13.06 14.83 7.67
C ARG A 240 13.23 13.38 8.13
N THR A 241 12.55 12.97 9.19
CA THR A 241 12.59 11.58 9.68
C THR A 241 11.66 10.67 8.90
N MET A 242 10.66 11.24 8.21
CA MET A 242 9.68 10.51 7.44
C MET A 242 10.06 10.50 5.95
N PRO A 243 10.21 9.31 5.34
CA PRO A 243 10.56 9.22 3.93
C PRO A 243 9.38 9.60 3.03
N ILE A 244 9.70 10.03 1.82
CA ILE A 244 8.77 10.14 0.70
C ILE A 244 9.00 8.95 -0.22
N ALA A 245 7.94 8.33 -0.72
CA ALA A 245 8.05 7.26 -1.71
C ALA A 245 7.57 7.73 -3.07
N ILE A 246 8.28 7.35 -4.14
CA ILE A 246 7.92 7.58 -5.54
C ILE A 246 7.91 6.23 -6.24
N MET A 247 6.74 5.87 -6.78
CA MET A 247 6.52 4.60 -7.45
C MET A 247 6.17 4.80 -8.92
N THR A 248 6.68 3.91 -9.75
CA THR A 248 6.42 3.91 -11.19
C THR A 248 6.01 2.52 -11.68
N ALA A 249 5.18 2.50 -12.69
CA ALA A 249 4.87 1.32 -13.50
C ALA A 249 5.53 1.49 -14.87
N ASP A 250 6.84 1.23 -14.95
CA ASP A 250 7.68 1.43 -16.15
C ASP A 250 7.55 2.86 -16.72
N ALA A 251 7.72 3.86 -15.80
CA ALA A 251 7.61 5.29 -16.08
C ALA A 251 8.74 6.09 -15.37
N GLU A 252 9.96 5.57 -15.41
CA GLU A 252 11.11 6.05 -14.63
C GLU A 252 11.42 7.52 -14.90
N LYS A 253 11.33 7.98 -16.16
CA LYS A 253 11.56 9.39 -16.52
C LYS A 253 10.59 10.35 -15.83
N ASP A 254 9.35 9.92 -15.65
CA ASP A 254 8.34 10.72 -14.94
C ASP A 254 8.61 10.68 -13.42
N GLY A 255 9.05 9.54 -12.91
CA GLY A 255 9.51 9.40 -11.53
C GLY A 255 10.72 10.31 -11.23
N ASP A 256 11.68 10.36 -12.13
CA ASP A 256 12.87 11.24 -12.02
C ASP A 256 12.48 12.72 -12.02
N TRP A 257 11.54 13.08 -12.91
CA TRP A 257 11.00 14.43 -12.94
C TRP A 257 10.30 14.79 -11.63
N LEU A 258 9.47 13.88 -11.11
CA LEU A 258 8.70 14.08 -9.88
C LEU A 258 9.63 14.21 -8.67
N GLU A 259 10.65 13.35 -8.56
CA GLU A 259 11.68 13.46 -7.52
C GLU A 259 12.41 14.78 -7.59
N ALA A 260 12.92 15.15 -8.76
CA ALA A 260 13.63 16.41 -8.95
C ALA A 260 12.75 17.64 -8.65
N ALA A 261 11.45 17.55 -8.84
CA ALA A 261 10.49 18.58 -8.51
C ALA A 261 10.23 18.65 -6.99
N ILE A 262 10.02 17.49 -6.34
CA ILE A 262 9.80 17.40 -4.89
C ILE A 262 11.03 17.89 -4.11
N ARG A 263 12.25 17.55 -4.53
CA ARG A 263 13.48 18.03 -3.86
C ARG A 263 13.66 19.54 -3.85
N LYS A 264 12.94 20.28 -4.71
CA LYS A 264 12.92 21.75 -4.74
C LYS A 264 11.91 22.37 -3.79
N GLU A 265 11.04 21.56 -3.21
CA GLU A 265 10.06 22.03 -2.25
C GLU A 265 10.71 22.29 -0.88
N GLU A 266 10.08 23.15 -0.12
CA GLU A 266 10.56 23.52 1.22
C GLU A 266 10.66 22.27 2.12
N GLY A 267 11.82 22.10 2.75
CA GLY A 267 12.11 20.98 3.65
C GLY A 267 12.39 19.62 2.96
N CYS A 268 12.41 19.58 1.61
CA CYS A 268 12.55 18.32 0.87
C CYS A 268 13.94 18.05 0.27
N ALA A 269 14.88 18.99 0.35
CA ALA A 269 16.20 18.86 -0.29
C ALA A 269 16.95 17.58 0.14
N ASP A 270 16.95 17.29 1.44
CA ASP A 270 17.69 16.19 2.06
C ASP A 270 16.79 15.07 2.61
N VAL A 271 15.48 15.09 2.28
CA VAL A 271 14.58 14.03 2.73
C VAL A 271 14.92 12.71 2.05
N THR A 272 14.77 11.61 2.77
CA THR A 272 14.89 10.27 2.18
C THR A 272 13.78 10.03 1.16
N ILE A 273 14.15 9.77 -0.09
CA ILE A 273 13.21 9.37 -1.14
C ILE A 273 13.42 7.90 -1.47
N ILE A 274 12.38 7.11 -1.29
CA ILE A 274 12.33 5.70 -1.65
C ILE A 274 11.77 5.60 -3.06
N ARG A 275 12.54 4.98 -3.98
CA ARG A 275 12.10 4.67 -5.35
C ARG A 275 11.73 3.21 -5.45
N GLY A 276 10.67 2.93 -6.19
CA GLY A 276 10.26 1.55 -6.44
C GLY A 276 9.40 1.40 -7.69
N SER A 277 9.26 0.16 -8.12
CA SER A 277 8.34 -0.24 -9.18
C SER A 277 7.06 -0.78 -8.56
N VAL A 278 5.93 -0.39 -9.12
CA VAL A 278 4.62 -0.94 -8.74
C VAL A 278 4.60 -2.44 -9.08
N GLY A 279 4.34 -3.27 -8.08
CA GLY A 279 4.34 -4.73 -8.15
C GLY A 279 3.29 -5.31 -9.09
N PRO A 280 3.41 -6.60 -9.46
CA PRO A 280 2.54 -7.20 -10.47
C PRO A 280 1.08 -7.24 -10.03
N THR A 281 0.79 -7.35 -8.73
CA THR A 281 -0.57 -7.35 -8.21
C THR A 281 -1.28 -6.02 -8.49
N ILE A 282 -0.71 -4.90 -8.06
CA ILE A 282 -1.27 -3.56 -8.32
C ILE A 282 -1.09 -3.18 -9.79
N GLY A 283 0.06 -3.50 -10.38
CA GLY A 283 0.39 -3.25 -11.78
C GLY A 283 -0.64 -3.80 -12.76
N SER A 284 -1.21 -4.98 -12.49
CA SER A 284 -2.30 -5.57 -13.28
C SER A 284 -3.54 -4.68 -13.38
N HIS A 285 -3.75 -3.79 -12.42
CA HIS A 285 -4.90 -2.88 -12.36
C HIS A 285 -4.58 -1.45 -12.81
N VAL A 286 -3.36 -0.96 -12.56
CA VAL A 286 -3.00 0.42 -12.91
C VAL A 286 -2.41 0.54 -14.31
N GLY A 287 -1.84 -0.56 -14.83
CA GLY A 287 -1.20 -0.60 -16.14
C GLY A 287 0.14 0.15 -16.20
N PRO A 288 0.86 -0.01 -17.32
CA PRO A 288 2.12 0.70 -17.55
C PRO A 288 1.88 2.21 -17.65
N GLY A 289 2.87 2.99 -17.22
CA GLY A 289 2.81 4.46 -17.23
C GLY A 289 2.23 5.08 -15.97
N MET A 290 1.87 4.30 -14.93
CA MET A 290 1.53 4.87 -13.63
C MET A 290 2.77 5.54 -13.01
N VAL A 291 2.58 6.71 -12.41
CA VAL A 291 3.56 7.36 -11.53
C VAL A 291 2.83 8.07 -10.39
N GLY A 292 3.40 7.99 -9.21
CA GLY A 292 2.82 8.62 -8.02
C GLY A 292 3.83 8.83 -6.92
N CYS A 293 3.42 9.59 -5.91
CA CYS A 293 4.16 9.76 -4.66
C CYS A 293 3.28 9.48 -3.46
N ALA A 294 3.92 8.98 -2.41
CA ALA A 294 3.33 8.79 -1.09
C ALA A 294 4.18 9.51 -0.03
N PHE A 295 3.54 10.05 0.99
CA PHE A 295 4.22 10.83 2.04
C PHE A 295 3.35 10.96 3.28
N TRP A 296 3.99 11.27 4.40
CA TRP A 296 3.32 11.69 5.63
C TRP A 296 2.95 13.17 5.56
N GLY A 297 1.73 13.52 5.97
CA GLY A 297 1.23 14.88 5.81
C GLY A 297 0.11 15.22 6.80
N LYS A 298 -0.71 16.20 6.43
CA LYS A 298 -1.85 16.64 7.22
C LYS A 298 -2.85 15.51 7.44
N ASN A 299 -3.58 15.53 8.56
CA ASN A 299 -4.63 14.53 8.77
C ASN A 299 -5.69 14.62 7.67
N ARG A 300 -5.85 13.55 6.89
CA ARG A 300 -6.85 13.46 5.82
C ARG A 300 -8.29 13.50 6.37
N ALA A 301 -8.46 13.09 7.63
CA ALA A 301 -9.75 13.14 8.32
C ALA A 301 -10.26 14.55 8.55
N ASP A 302 -9.38 15.55 8.66
CA ASP A 302 -9.77 16.94 8.88
C ASP A 302 -10.45 17.57 7.67
N LYS A 303 -10.26 16.99 6.48
CA LYS A 303 -10.96 17.39 5.23
C LYS A 303 -12.37 16.80 5.12
N ALA A 304 -12.73 15.86 5.98
CA ALA A 304 -14.06 15.27 5.98
C ALA A 304 -15.11 16.32 6.37
N SER A 305 -16.25 16.26 5.67
CA SER A 305 -17.39 17.13 6.00
C SER A 305 -17.82 16.95 7.47
N LEU A 306 -18.52 17.94 8.01
CA LEU A 306 -19.08 17.81 9.37
C LEU A 306 -19.97 16.58 9.49
N SER A 307 -20.73 16.25 8.43
CA SER A 307 -21.56 15.05 8.36
C SER A 307 -20.74 13.76 8.44
N ASP A 308 -19.62 13.69 7.73
CA ASP A 308 -18.74 12.52 7.76
C ASP A 308 -18.08 12.34 9.14
N ARG A 309 -17.69 13.44 9.77
CA ARG A 309 -17.13 13.41 11.14
C ARG A 309 -18.16 12.93 12.16
N ILE A 310 -19.43 13.35 12.01
CA ILE A 310 -20.53 12.88 12.84
C ILE A 310 -20.78 11.39 12.60
N ALA A 311 -20.84 10.95 11.33
CA ALA A 311 -21.05 9.56 10.97
C ALA A 311 -19.98 8.62 11.54
N ARG A 312 -18.70 9.03 11.55
CA ARG A 312 -17.62 8.27 12.17
C ARG A 312 -17.79 8.15 13.67
N ARG A 313 -18.08 9.27 14.34
CA ARG A 313 -18.32 9.25 15.80
C ARG A 313 -19.45 8.31 16.18
N VAL A 314 -20.53 8.27 15.39
CA VAL A 314 -21.68 7.37 15.62
C VAL A 314 -21.30 5.89 15.37
N ARG A 315 -20.37 5.63 14.44
CA ARG A 315 -19.87 4.26 14.15
C ARG A 315 -18.79 3.79 15.14
N GLY A 316 -18.34 4.64 16.07
CA GLY A 316 -17.26 4.32 17.00
C GLY A 316 -15.86 4.32 16.36
N GLN A 317 -15.72 5.05 15.27
CA GLN A 317 -14.47 5.20 14.50
C GLN A 317 -13.82 6.57 14.75
#